data_35993afc1db524e4fca7dfe8db500c54
#
_entry.id   35993afc1db524e4fca7dfe8db500c54
#
_cell.length_a   1.000
_cell.length_b   1.000
_cell.length_c   1.000
_cell.angle_alpha   90.00
_cell.angle_beta   90.00
_cell.angle_gamma   90.00
#
_symmetry.space_group_name_H-M   'P 1'
#
loop_
_entity.id
_entity.type
_entity.pdbx_description
1 polymer ?
#
loop_
_entity_poly.entity_id
_entity_poly.type
_entity_poly.pdbx_seq_one_letter_code
_entity_poly.pdbx_strand_id
1 'polypeptide(L)'
;MSDYSATLNLSAPETLNLLLSRRSGSAKRLTGPGPNADQLRRIIAAGIRVPDHGKLAPWRFIVFEGEGRARMGNILAECIAGERDTSPERIEQERNRFMRAPVVIGVVSRVREQIPIPVWEQELSSGAVCMTMLFAAHAMGFVANWITEWCAYHPQVLARVGLKPTEKIAGYIYIGHPAEPLEDRPRPAVDAITTRF
;
A
#
# COMPACT_ATOMS: atom_id res chain seq x y z
N MET A 1 -5.52 -19.83 -13.74
CA MET A 1 -4.55 -19.20 -14.65
C MET A 1 -5.26 -18.03 -15.31
N SER A 2 -4.82 -16.80 -15.11
CA SER A 2 -5.46 -15.64 -15.74
C SER A 2 -5.00 -15.57 -17.19
N ASP A 3 -5.95 -15.69 -18.12
CA ASP A 3 -5.78 -15.44 -19.55
C ASP A 3 -5.47 -13.96 -19.83
N TYR A 4 -4.34 -13.47 -19.36
CA TYR A 4 -3.77 -12.24 -19.87
C TYR A 4 -2.79 -12.58 -21.00
N SER A 5 -3.33 -13.12 -22.10
CA SER A 5 -2.64 -13.14 -23.40
C SER A 5 -2.60 -11.74 -23.99
N ALA A 6 -2.08 -10.78 -23.24
CA ALA A 6 -1.93 -9.43 -23.72
C ALA A 6 -0.60 -9.29 -24.44
N THR A 7 -0.61 -8.69 -25.62
CA THR A 7 0.60 -8.18 -26.27
C THR A 7 1.31 -7.27 -25.28
N LEU A 8 2.61 -7.53 -25.05
CA LEU A 8 3.39 -6.77 -24.08
C LEU A 8 3.65 -5.34 -24.55
N ASN A 9 3.68 -4.39 -23.62
CA ASN A 9 4.05 -2.99 -23.85
C ASN A 9 3.23 -2.28 -24.94
N LEU A 10 1.93 -2.54 -25.00
CA LEU A 10 1.03 -1.78 -25.88
C LEU A 10 1.06 -0.29 -25.51
N SER A 11 1.07 0.56 -26.55
CA SER A 11 0.89 2.00 -26.36
C SER A 11 -0.48 2.27 -25.74
N ALA A 12 -0.51 3.00 -24.63
CA ALA A 12 -1.73 3.35 -23.90
C ALA A 12 -1.65 4.80 -23.39
N PRO A 13 -1.92 5.80 -24.27
CA PRO A 13 -1.84 7.22 -23.91
C PRO A 13 -2.68 7.61 -22.68
N GLU A 14 -3.85 7.00 -22.51
CA GLU A 14 -4.72 7.20 -21.36
C GLU A 14 -4.03 6.84 -20.02
N THR A 15 -3.11 5.88 -20.04
CA THR A 15 -2.32 5.54 -18.86
C THR A 15 -1.40 6.70 -18.45
N LEU A 16 -0.80 7.40 -19.41
CA LEU A 16 0.00 8.59 -19.14
C LEU A 16 -0.84 9.69 -18.50
N ASN A 17 -2.05 9.94 -19.01
CA ASN A 17 -2.98 10.91 -18.44
C ASN A 17 -3.30 10.57 -16.98
N LEU A 18 -3.54 9.30 -16.66
CA LEU A 18 -3.74 8.84 -15.31
C LEU A 18 -2.51 9.09 -14.41
N LEU A 19 -1.31 8.80 -14.91
CA LEU A 19 -0.05 9.00 -14.16
C LEU A 19 0.17 10.48 -13.84
N LEU A 20 -0.15 11.39 -14.77
CA LEU A 20 0.03 12.83 -14.61
C LEU A 20 -1.04 13.49 -13.74
N SER A 21 -2.27 12.94 -13.69
CA SER A 21 -3.41 13.52 -12.97
C SER A 21 -3.73 12.85 -11.63
N ARG A 22 -3.21 11.66 -11.36
CA ARG A 22 -3.56 10.92 -10.16
C ARG A 22 -3.22 11.65 -8.86
N ARG A 23 -4.12 11.53 -7.89
CA ARG A 23 -3.94 12.02 -6.52
C ARG A 23 -4.22 10.91 -5.50
N SER A 24 -3.41 10.84 -4.44
CA SER A 24 -3.78 10.07 -3.25
C SER A 24 -4.83 10.84 -2.46
N GLY A 25 -5.92 10.19 -2.11
CA GLY A 25 -6.85 10.73 -1.13
C GLY A 25 -6.30 10.58 0.30
N SER A 26 -6.86 11.32 1.25
CA SER A 26 -6.56 11.09 2.66
C SER A 26 -7.14 9.75 3.12
N ALA A 27 -6.32 8.86 3.70
CA ALA A 27 -6.81 7.60 4.26
C ALA A 27 -7.94 7.80 5.30
N LYS A 28 -7.98 8.97 5.96
CA LYS A 28 -9.02 9.31 6.95
C LYS A 28 -10.38 9.65 6.32
N ARG A 29 -10.44 9.82 5.00
CA ARG A 29 -11.61 10.30 4.24
C ARG A 29 -11.95 9.40 3.06
N LEU A 30 -11.69 8.10 3.20
CA LEU A 30 -12.09 7.11 2.21
C LEU A 30 -13.38 6.42 2.65
N THR A 31 -14.29 6.23 1.70
CA THR A 31 -15.60 5.61 1.93
C THR A 31 -15.78 4.37 1.05
N GLY A 32 -16.83 3.59 1.35
CA GLY A 32 -17.24 2.48 0.51
C GLY A 32 -18.06 2.90 -0.73
N PRO A 33 -18.33 1.95 -1.63
CA PRO A 33 -17.84 0.58 -1.58
C PRO A 33 -16.34 0.46 -1.89
N GLY A 34 -15.71 -0.60 -1.37
CA GLY A 34 -14.34 -0.97 -1.77
C GLY A 34 -14.31 -1.83 -3.04
N PRO A 35 -13.12 -2.18 -3.52
CA PRO A 35 -12.99 -3.15 -4.59
C PRO A 35 -13.62 -4.50 -4.20
N ASN A 36 -14.36 -5.11 -5.12
CA ASN A 36 -14.82 -6.48 -4.95
C ASN A 36 -13.63 -7.47 -5.09
N ALA A 37 -13.88 -8.75 -4.83
CA ALA A 37 -12.84 -9.78 -4.81
C ALA A 37 -12.06 -9.86 -6.15
N ASP A 38 -12.74 -9.73 -7.29
CA ASP A 38 -12.09 -9.75 -8.59
C ASP A 38 -11.26 -8.50 -8.85
N GLN A 39 -11.79 -7.33 -8.54
CA GLN A 39 -11.06 -6.05 -8.62
C GLN A 39 -9.83 -6.04 -7.72
N LEU A 40 -9.97 -6.52 -6.47
CA LEU A 40 -8.85 -6.65 -5.53
C LEU A 40 -7.76 -7.57 -6.06
N ARG A 41 -8.16 -8.72 -6.62
CA ARG A 41 -7.24 -9.67 -7.27
C ARG A 41 -6.50 -9.02 -8.44
N ARG A 42 -7.17 -8.23 -9.26
CA ARG A 42 -6.56 -7.51 -10.39
C ARG A 42 -5.59 -6.41 -9.91
N ILE A 43 -5.91 -5.69 -8.85
CA ILE A 43 -5.01 -4.71 -8.23
C ILE A 43 -3.71 -5.40 -7.78
N ILE A 44 -3.82 -6.53 -7.08
CA ILE A 44 -2.66 -7.30 -6.63
C ILE A 44 -1.88 -7.86 -7.83
N ALA A 45 -2.57 -8.40 -8.83
CA ALA A 45 -1.94 -8.93 -10.04
C ALA A 45 -1.17 -7.86 -10.83
N ALA A 46 -1.69 -6.63 -10.89
CA ALA A 46 -0.96 -5.50 -11.46
C ALA A 46 0.24 -5.13 -10.58
N GLY A 47 0.06 -5.10 -9.25
CA GLY A 47 1.10 -4.78 -8.28
C GLY A 47 2.34 -5.64 -8.41
N ILE A 48 2.20 -6.92 -8.72
CA ILE A 48 3.34 -7.84 -8.88
C ILE A 48 4.05 -7.73 -10.24
N ARG A 49 3.61 -6.83 -11.14
CA ARG A 49 4.27 -6.58 -12.43
C ARG A 49 5.29 -5.45 -12.33
N VAL A 50 6.23 -5.61 -11.44
CA VAL A 50 7.31 -4.64 -11.18
C VAL A 50 8.66 -5.31 -11.46
N PRO A 51 9.74 -4.52 -11.66
CA PRO A 51 11.08 -5.07 -11.71
C PRO A 51 11.40 -5.90 -10.46
N ASP A 52 11.89 -7.11 -10.69
CA ASP A 52 12.21 -8.09 -9.65
C ASP A 52 13.48 -8.85 -10.10
N HIS A 53 14.65 -8.36 -9.66
CA HIS A 53 15.93 -8.96 -10.01
C HIS A 53 15.98 -10.40 -9.48
N GLY A 54 16.30 -11.32 -10.38
CA GLY A 54 16.38 -12.74 -10.06
C GLY A 54 15.04 -13.44 -9.76
N LYS A 55 13.91 -12.80 -10.01
CA LYS A 55 12.55 -13.35 -9.73
C LYS A 55 12.40 -13.81 -8.28
N LEU A 56 12.90 -13.01 -7.34
CA LEU A 56 12.91 -13.32 -5.90
C LEU A 56 11.53 -13.19 -5.26
N ALA A 57 10.63 -12.41 -5.87
CA ALA A 57 9.36 -11.97 -5.27
C ALA A 57 9.58 -11.51 -3.82
N PRO A 58 10.38 -10.43 -3.59
CA PRO A 58 10.81 -10.02 -2.25
C PRO A 58 9.68 -9.30 -1.49
N TRP A 59 8.45 -9.69 -1.75
CA TRP A 59 7.24 -9.12 -1.17
C TRP A 59 6.15 -10.18 -1.01
N ARG A 60 5.24 -9.92 -0.07
CA ARG A 60 3.96 -10.62 0.11
C ARG A 60 2.91 -9.63 0.60
N PHE A 61 1.64 -10.04 0.63
CA PHE A 61 0.53 -9.16 0.94
C PHE A 61 -0.28 -9.69 2.10
N ILE A 62 -0.80 -8.76 2.92
CA ILE A 62 -1.81 -9.02 3.94
C ILE A 62 -3.01 -8.15 3.59
N VAL A 63 -4.16 -8.77 3.34
CA VAL A 63 -5.39 -8.04 3.03
C VAL A 63 -6.23 -7.90 4.30
N PHE A 64 -6.60 -6.69 4.62
CA PHE A 64 -7.50 -6.34 5.70
C PHE A 64 -8.81 -5.84 5.09
N GLU A 65 -9.84 -6.68 5.15
CA GLU A 65 -11.20 -6.40 4.70
C GLU A 65 -12.23 -6.95 5.69
N GLY A 66 -13.48 -6.51 5.61
CA GLY A 66 -14.53 -6.94 6.53
C GLY A 66 -14.08 -6.84 8.00
N GLU A 67 -14.27 -7.92 8.75
CA GLU A 67 -13.83 -8.03 10.15
C GLU A 67 -12.31 -8.01 10.35
N GLY A 68 -11.53 -8.32 9.31
CA GLY A 68 -10.06 -8.26 9.37
C GLY A 68 -9.54 -6.87 9.75
N ARG A 69 -10.23 -5.81 9.35
CA ARG A 69 -9.91 -4.43 9.71
C ARG A 69 -10.14 -4.17 11.20
N ALA A 70 -11.27 -4.65 11.74
CA ALA A 70 -11.59 -4.51 13.16
C ALA A 70 -10.60 -5.32 14.03
N ARG A 71 -10.24 -6.55 13.61
CA ARG A 71 -9.21 -7.34 14.30
C ARG A 71 -7.87 -6.61 14.33
N MET A 72 -7.46 -6.00 13.22
CA MET A 72 -6.25 -5.18 13.20
C MET A 72 -6.36 -3.99 14.14
N GLY A 73 -7.48 -3.28 14.14
CA GLY A 73 -7.74 -2.18 15.07
C GLY A 73 -7.63 -2.60 16.54
N ASN A 74 -8.15 -3.77 16.91
CA ASN A 74 -8.00 -4.32 18.25
C ASN A 74 -6.53 -4.57 18.62
N ILE A 75 -5.73 -5.13 17.68
CA ILE A 75 -4.30 -5.30 17.89
C ILE A 75 -3.61 -3.96 18.18
N LEU A 76 -3.94 -2.91 17.41
CA LEU A 76 -3.36 -1.58 17.61
C LEU A 76 -3.74 -1.00 18.96
N ALA A 77 -5.03 -1.04 19.31
CA ALA A 77 -5.54 -0.53 20.58
C ALA A 77 -4.88 -1.22 21.78
N GLU A 78 -4.73 -2.54 21.74
CA GLU A 78 -4.08 -3.31 22.79
C GLU A 78 -2.58 -3.02 22.91
N CYS A 79 -1.89 -2.83 21.78
CA CYS A 79 -0.46 -2.51 21.80
C CYS A 79 -0.20 -1.15 22.46
N ILE A 80 -1.01 -0.11 22.15
CA ILE A 80 -0.79 1.22 22.73
C ILE A 80 -1.36 1.37 24.13
N ALA A 81 -2.36 0.58 24.52
CA ALA A 81 -2.93 0.62 25.89
C ALA A 81 -1.89 0.31 26.97
N GLY A 82 -0.81 -0.41 26.62
CA GLY A 82 0.32 -0.66 27.49
C GLY A 82 1.38 0.44 27.55
N GLU A 83 1.27 1.46 26.70
CA GLU A 83 2.21 2.59 26.66
C GLU A 83 1.86 3.62 27.75
N ARG A 84 2.92 4.25 28.31
CA ARG A 84 2.73 5.28 29.33
C ARG A 84 1.96 6.49 28.76
N ASP A 85 1.03 7.01 29.54
CA ASP A 85 0.26 8.23 29.24
C ASP A 85 -0.65 8.15 28.00
N THR A 86 -1.09 6.96 27.61
CA THR A 86 -2.04 6.80 26.50
C THR A 86 -3.47 7.07 26.94
N SER A 87 -4.14 8.08 26.35
CA SER A 87 -5.53 8.39 26.68
C SER A 87 -6.53 7.40 26.06
N PRO A 88 -7.73 7.23 26.66
CA PRO A 88 -8.79 6.40 26.10
C PRO A 88 -9.17 6.81 24.66
N GLU A 89 -9.19 8.11 24.36
CA GLU A 89 -9.50 8.65 23.04
C GLU A 89 -8.44 8.21 22.02
N ARG A 90 -7.18 8.20 22.41
CA ARG A 90 -6.08 7.70 21.56
C ARG A 90 -6.22 6.21 21.26
N ILE A 91 -6.58 5.42 22.26
CA ILE A 91 -6.81 3.98 22.10
C ILE A 91 -7.95 3.75 21.09
N GLU A 92 -9.06 4.50 21.21
CA GLU A 92 -10.19 4.36 20.31
C GLU A 92 -9.87 4.85 18.88
N GLN A 93 -9.08 5.89 18.72
CA GLN A 93 -8.58 6.33 17.40
C GLN A 93 -7.77 5.22 16.72
N GLU A 94 -6.91 4.53 17.48
CA GLU A 94 -6.11 3.43 16.94
C GLU A 94 -6.97 2.20 16.61
N ARG A 95 -7.98 1.91 17.44
CA ARG A 95 -8.98 0.87 17.15
C ARG A 95 -9.66 1.08 15.80
N ASN A 96 -9.92 2.32 15.45
CA ASN A 96 -10.59 2.70 14.21
C ASN A 96 -9.65 2.98 13.04
N ARG A 97 -8.34 2.85 13.21
CA ARG A 97 -7.35 3.20 12.19
C ARG A 97 -7.56 2.48 10.85
N PHE A 98 -7.79 1.18 10.86
CA PHE A 98 -8.00 0.39 9.65
C PHE A 98 -9.46 0.45 9.14
N MET A 99 -10.38 1.04 9.90
CA MET A 99 -11.76 1.30 9.45
C MET A 99 -11.88 2.53 8.54
N ARG A 100 -10.80 3.29 8.34
CA ARG A 100 -10.72 4.50 7.49
C ARG A 100 -10.95 4.24 6.00
N ALA A 101 -10.84 2.99 5.56
CA ALA A 101 -11.11 2.58 4.19
C ALA A 101 -11.77 1.19 4.17
N PRO A 102 -12.57 0.86 3.14
CA PRO A 102 -13.19 -0.45 3.02
C PRO A 102 -12.19 -1.60 2.86
N VAL A 103 -11.02 -1.35 2.27
CA VAL A 103 -9.93 -2.33 2.12
C VAL A 103 -8.58 -1.67 2.41
N VAL A 104 -7.72 -2.39 3.11
CA VAL A 104 -6.32 -2.03 3.32
C VAL A 104 -5.44 -3.21 2.93
N ILE A 105 -4.39 -2.97 2.13
CA ILE A 105 -3.40 -3.99 1.77
C ILE A 105 -2.09 -3.63 2.45
N GLY A 106 -1.60 -4.51 3.33
CA GLY A 106 -0.23 -4.44 3.84
C GLY A 106 0.73 -5.06 2.83
N VAL A 107 1.64 -4.27 2.29
CA VAL A 107 2.74 -4.73 1.46
C VAL A 107 3.91 -5.04 2.37
N VAL A 108 4.25 -6.32 2.48
CA VAL A 108 5.35 -6.80 3.32
C VAL A 108 6.59 -6.99 2.45
N SER A 109 7.67 -6.30 2.77
CA SER A 109 9.00 -6.55 2.23
C SER A 109 9.62 -7.75 2.95
N ARG A 110 10.06 -8.75 2.20
CA ARG A 110 10.68 -9.99 2.71
C ARG A 110 12.01 -10.26 1.99
N VAL A 111 12.95 -9.40 2.21
CA VAL A 111 14.27 -9.47 1.59
C VAL A 111 15.04 -10.74 1.97
N ARG A 112 15.95 -11.14 1.09
CA ARG A 112 16.94 -12.19 1.33
C ARG A 112 18.32 -11.55 1.41
N GLU A 113 18.96 -11.61 2.59
CA GLU A 113 20.22 -10.90 2.84
C GLU A 113 21.45 -11.65 2.33
N GLN A 114 21.41 -12.99 2.31
CA GLN A 114 22.58 -13.83 2.00
C GLN A 114 22.59 -14.33 0.55
N ILE A 115 22.36 -13.41 -0.38
CA ILE A 115 22.38 -13.68 -1.83
C ILE A 115 23.09 -12.54 -2.57
N PRO A 116 23.61 -12.76 -3.81
CA PRO A 116 24.30 -11.71 -4.55
C PRO A 116 23.46 -10.47 -4.90
N ILE A 117 22.13 -10.57 -4.87
CA ILE A 117 21.24 -9.46 -5.21
C ILE A 117 21.12 -8.52 -4.01
N PRO A 118 21.47 -7.23 -4.14
CA PRO A 118 21.46 -6.28 -3.05
C PRO A 118 20.09 -6.15 -2.38
N VAL A 119 20.07 -6.03 -1.05
CA VAL A 119 18.85 -5.78 -0.26
C VAL A 119 18.13 -4.51 -0.75
N TRP A 120 18.88 -3.47 -1.08
CA TRP A 120 18.36 -2.20 -1.60
C TRP A 120 17.48 -2.39 -2.85
N GLU A 121 17.91 -3.19 -3.81
CA GLU A 121 17.11 -3.48 -5.02
C GLU A 121 15.80 -4.21 -4.67
N GLN A 122 15.83 -5.11 -3.71
CA GLN A 122 14.66 -5.84 -3.23
C GLN A 122 13.67 -4.93 -2.49
N GLU A 123 14.16 -3.98 -1.67
CA GLU A 123 13.33 -2.98 -1.00
C GLU A 123 12.70 -2.01 -2.00
N LEU A 124 13.47 -1.55 -3.02
CA LEU A 124 12.93 -0.73 -4.11
C LEU A 124 11.83 -1.45 -4.90
N SER A 125 11.97 -2.75 -5.15
CA SER A 125 10.93 -3.57 -5.78
C SER A 125 9.64 -3.56 -4.93
N SER A 126 9.75 -3.67 -3.61
CA SER A 126 8.60 -3.59 -2.70
C SER A 126 7.92 -2.21 -2.75
N GLY A 127 8.70 -1.13 -2.85
CA GLY A 127 8.17 0.23 -3.07
C GLY A 127 7.48 0.38 -4.43
N ALA A 128 8.04 -0.22 -5.49
CA ALA A 128 7.42 -0.24 -6.81
C ALA A 128 6.07 -0.96 -6.80
N VAL A 129 5.95 -2.07 -6.07
CA VAL A 129 4.66 -2.76 -5.84
C VAL A 129 3.63 -1.84 -5.22
N CYS A 130 3.98 -1.10 -4.16
CA CYS A 130 3.08 -0.15 -3.53
C CYS A 130 2.53 0.86 -4.54
N MET A 131 3.42 1.46 -5.34
CA MET A 131 3.01 2.47 -6.33
C MET A 131 2.18 1.87 -7.46
N THR A 132 2.53 0.69 -7.96
CA THR A 132 1.77 0.02 -9.03
C THR A 132 0.37 -0.37 -8.57
N MET A 133 0.19 -0.79 -7.30
CA MET A 133 -1.14 -1.01 -6.73
C MET A 133 -1.98 0.26 -6.66
N LEU A 134 -1.36 1.41 -6.33
CA LEU A 134 -2.06 2.69 -6.38
C LEU A 134 -2.58 2.99 -7.80
N PHE A 135 -1.73 2.82 -8.81
CA PHE A 135 -2.12 3.03 -10.20
C PHE A 135 -3.27 2.10 -10.62
N ALA A 136 -3.17 0.82 -10.27
CA ALA A 136 -4.22 -0.15 -10.59
C ALA A 136 -5.56 0.20 -9.92
N ALA A 137 -5.54 0.64 -8.66
CA ALA A 137 -6.73 1.09 -7.96
C ALA A 137 -7.34 2.33 -8.63
N HIS A 138 -6.51 3.34 -8.96
CA HIS A 138 -6.97 4.55 -9.66
C HIS A 138 -7.52 4.25 -11.05
N ALA A 139 -6.87 3.36 -11.81
CA ALA A 139 -7.35 2.93 -13.13
C ALA A 139 -8.73 2.22 -13.08
N MET A 140 -9.11 1.71 -11.92
CA MET A 140 -10.42 1.10 -11.67
C MET A 140 -11.43 2.07 -11.04
N GLY A 141 -11.11 3.37 -10.96
CA GLY A 141 -11.99 4.40 -10.41
C GLY A 141 -12.00 4.50 -8.87
N PHE A 142 -11.11 3.80 -8.18
CA PHE A 142 -10.90 3.98 -6.75
C PHE A 142 -9.89 5.10 -6.48
N VAL A 143 -9.84 5.54 -5.23
CA VAL A 143 -8.75 6.35 -4.69
C VAL A 143 -7.96 5.49 -3.73
N ALA A 144 -6.64 5.62 -3.79
CA ALA A 144 -5.75 4.90 -2.89
C ALA A 144 -4.72 5.83 -2.24
N ASN A 145 -4.30 5.45 -1.03
CA ASN A 145 -3.26 6.15 -0.27
C ASN A 145 -2.23 5.13 0.25
N TRP A 146 -0.96 5.43 0.03
CA TRP A 146 0.16 4.66 0.56
C TRP A 146 0.75 5.40 1.76
N ILE A 147 0.65 4.78 2.93
CA ILE A 147 1.18 5.29 4.19
C ILE A 147 1.81 4.16 5.00
N THR A 148 2.65 4.52 5.96
CA THR A 148 3.23 3.57 6.91
C THR A 148 2.65 3.75 8.31
N GLU A 149 2.74 4.93 8.89
CA GLU A 149 2.38 5.26 10.27
C GLU A 149 3.14 4.39 11.31
N TRP A 150 2.95 4.63 12.61
CA TRP A 150 3.68 3.96 13.68
C TRP A 150 3.52 2.42 13.65
N CYS A 151 2.34 1.94 13.30
CA CYS A 151 2.01 0.51 13.29
C CYS A 151 2.80 -0.30 12.25
N ALA A 152 3.43 0.37 11.28
CA ALA A 152 4.33 -0.28 10.32
C ALA A 152 5.71 -0.59 10.91
N TYR A 153 6.00 -0.06 12.10
CA TYR A 153 7.32 -0.16 12.74
C TYR A 153 7.27 -0.78 14.14
N HIS A 154 6.09 -0.86 14.76
CA HIS A 154 5.94 -1.31 16.13
C HIS A 154 6.11 -2.84 16.26
N PRO A 155 7.12 -3.36 16.98
CA PRO A 155 7.48 -4.78 16.96
C PRO A 155 6.34 -5.72 17.35
N GLN A 156 5.58 -5.37 18.39
CA GLN A 156 4.46 -6.21 18.84
C GLN A 156 3.32 -6.25 17.81
N VAL A 157 3.04 -5.12 17.11
CA VAL A 157 2.06 -5.09 16.03
C VAL A 157 2.51 -6.01 14.91
N LEU A 158 3.75 -5.87 14.45
CA LEU A 158 4.32 -6.68 13.37
C LEU A 158 4.27 -8.18 13.69
N ALA A 159 4.67 -8.56 14.91
CA ALA A 159 4.60 -9.96 15.35
C ALA A 159 3.17 -10.49 15.36
N ARG A 160 2.20 -9.71 15.85
CA ARG A 160 0.78 -10.12 15.97
C ARG A 160 0.09 -10.23 14.61
N VAL A 161 0.53 -9.50 13.59
CA VAL A 161 0.03 -9.65 12.22
C VAL A 161 0.83 -10.69 11.41
N GLY A 162 1.73 -11.41 12.06
CA GLY A 162 2.44 -12.56 11.48
C GLY A 162 3.64 -12.19 10.60
N LEU A 163 4.32 -11.07 10.88
CA LEU A 163 5.60 -10.78 10.25
C LEU A 163 6.73 -11.56 10.94
N LYS A 164 7.66 -12.04 10.12
CA LYS A 164 8.93 -12.59 10.60
C LYS A 164 9.87 -11.45 11.03
N PRO A 165 10.86 -11.71 11.89
CA PRO A 165 11.81 -10.68 12.36
C PRO A 165 12.55 -9.93 11.24
N THR A 166 12.76 -10.58 10.09
CA THR A 166 13.43 -10.00 8.91
C THR A 166 12.48 -9.29 7.95
N GLU A 167 11.16 -9.38 8.17
CA GLU A 167 10.16 -8.75 7.32
C GLU A 167 9.82 -7.34 7.82
N LYS A 168 9.53 -6.45 6.89
CA LYS A 168 9.13 -5.05 7.14
C LYS A 168 7.84 -4.73 6.41
N ILE A 169 7.07 -3.78 6.90
CA ILE A 169 5.98 -3.18 6.13
C ILE A 169 6.56 -2.13 5.18
N ALA A 170 6.49 -2.35 3.87
CA ALA A 170 6.81 -1.34 2.86
C ALA A 170 5.73 -0.27 2.78
N GLY A 171 4.49 -0.62 3.08
CA GLY A 171 3.38 0.31 3.19
C GLY A 171 2.05 -0.36 3.41
N TYR A 172 1.11 0.42 3.92
CA TYR A 172 -0.33 0.10 3.93
C TYR A 172 -1.00 0.88 2.82
N ILE A 173 -1.68 0.18 1.91
CA ILE A 173 -2.43 0.76 0.80
C ILE A 173 -3.90 0.76 1.17
N TYR A 174 -4.41 1.93 1.53
CA TYR A 174 -5.82 2.17 1.82
C TYR A 174 -6.56 2.43 0.51
N ILE A 175 -7.65 1.72 0.25
CA ILE A 175 -8.40 1.78 -1.02
C ILE A 175 -9.89 2.00 -0.73
N GLY A 176 -10.49 2.97 -1.43
CA GLY A 176 -11.91 3.30 -1.34
C GLY A 176 -12.30 4.40 -2.30
N HIS A 177 -13.40 5.08 -2.04
CA HIS A 177 -13.81 6.29 -2.75
C HIS A 177 -13.54 7.53 -1.89
N PRO A 178 -13.22 8.69 -2.47
CA PRO A 178 -13.00 9.90 -1.70
C PRO A 178 -14.34 10.43 -1.17
N ALA A 179 -14.39 10.80 0.12
CA ALA A 179 -15.57 11.44 0.71
C ALA A 179 -15.76 12.90 0.23
N GLU A 180 -14.71 13.51 -0.28
CA GLU A 180 -14.64 14.89 -0.77
C GLU A 180 -13.82 14.96 -2.06
N PRO A 181 -14.00 15.98 -2.91
CA PRO A 181 -13.17 16.20 -4.09
C PRO A 181 -11.68 16.21 -3.73
N LEU A 182 -10.87 15.64 -4.61
CA LEU A 182 -9.43 15.63 -4.44
C LEU A 182 -8.84 16.96 -4.87
N GLU A 183 -7.95 17.49 -4.04
CA GLU A 183 -7.16 18.69 -4.37
C GLU A 183 -5.78 18.28 -4.88
N ASP A 184 -5.27 18.98 -5.89
CA ASP A 184 -3.91 18.78 -6.33
C ASP A 184 -2.92 19.48 -5.38
N ARG A 185 -1.64 19.19 -5.54
CA ARG A 185 -0.55 19.81 -4.78
C ARG A 185 0.55 20.25 -5.72
N PRO A 186 1.35 21.27 -5.35
CA PRO A 186 2.53 21.66 -6.11
C PRO A 186 3.48 20.48 -6.35
N ARG A 187 4.10 20.47 -7.52
CA ARG A 187 5.20 19.56 -7.88
C ARG A 187 6.44 20.40 -8.18
N PRO A 188 7.64 19.88 -7.95
CA PRO A 188 8.84 20.55 -8.41
C PRO A 188 8.80 20.68 -9.95
N ALA A 189 9.39 21.77 -10.46
CA ALA A 189 9.61 21.87 -11.91
C ALA A 189 10.59 20.78 -12.36
N VAL A 190 10.34 20.19 -13.51
CA VAL A 190 11.17 19.08 -14.03
C VAL A 190 12.64 19.49 -14.14
N ASP A 191 12.91 20.69 -14.64
CA ASP A 191 14.27 21.19 -14.82
C ASP A 191 15.00 21.43 -13.48
N ALA A 192 14.26 21.66 -12.38
CA ALA A 192 14.86 21.85 -11.05
C ALA A 192 15.39 20.53 -10.43
N ILE A 193 14.98 19.39 -10.94
CA ILE A 193 15.34 18.06 -10.43
C ILE A 193 16.01 17.17 -11.49
N THR A 194 16.31 17.75 -12.66
CA THR A 194 16.92 17.03 -13.78
C THR A 194 18.28 17.61 -14.12
N THR A 195 19.31 16.79 -14.17
CA THR A 195 20.63 17.15 -14.66
C THR A 195 20.89 16.40 -15.97
N ARG A 196 21.38 17.11 -16.97
CA ARG A 196 21.86 16.52 -18.22
C ARG A 196 23.37 16.38 -18.15
N PHE A 197 23.87 15.20 -18.50
CA PHE A 197 25.31 14.90 -18.56
C PHE A 197 25.83 15.15 -19.97
#